data_e49f94dbb3bad89e347a032d6ded5592
#
_entry.id   e49f94dbb3bad89e347a032d6ded5592
#
_cell.length_a   1.000
_cell.length_b   1.000
_cell.length_c   1.000
_cell.angle_alpha   90.00
_cell.angle_beta   90.00
_cell.angle_gamma   90.00
#
_symmetry.space_group_name_H-M   'P 1'
#
loop_
_entity.id
_entity.type
_entity.pdbx_description
1 polymer ?
#
loop_
_entity_poly.entity_id
_entity_poly.type
_entity_poly.pdbx_seq_one_letter_code
_entity_poly.pdbx_strand_id
1 'polypeptide(L)'
;MTMTEEIKIKTNLPASMLKNYKNKLVTAEEVVSLVKSGDNFAIHSNCSFPRTLIDALVSRKEELRGVQLIHALSVGELPYLKPGMREHFNHRSFFMGGEARKAVGEGRADFIPLYLFEFPLLVKTGALKINVALLHLSPPDEHGFCSYGTEVGIIKTAAENADVIVAQVNPNMPRVLGDSFIHISRLDYIVEVEEDVLELPQGAKELTPDMAMAYEKIGMNIADLIENGSTLQLGIGAIPDNVLRYLGDKRDLGLHTETFSDGIIDLVERGIVTNAKKGIHDGKIIAGFVLGTKKLYNFIDNNPMIEFHPQEYVNDPFVIAKNKKMVAINSALEVDLTG
;
A
#
# COMPACT_ATOMS: atom_id res chain seq x y z
N MET A 1 -2.87 26.23 27.58
CA MET A 1 -2.04 27.02 26.63
C MET A 1 -1.29 25.98 25.81
N THR A 2 -1.85 25.55 24.71
CA THR A 2 -1.22 24.58 23.81
C THR A 2 -0.02 25.26 23.16
N MET A 3 1.19 24.79 23.47
CA MET A 3 2.36 25.13 22.67
C MET A 3 2.09 24.64 21.25
N THR A 4 1.86 25.57 20.32
CA THR A 4 1.86 25.25 18.90
C THR A 4 3.23 24.67 18.56
N GLU A 5 3.30 23.38 18.28
CA GLU A 5 4.55 22.76 17.82
C GLU A 5 5.06 23.51 16.59
N GLU A 6 6.37 23.76 16.56
CA GLU A 6 7.00 24.34 15.37
C GLU A 6 6.98 23.30 14.23
N ILE A 7 6.69 23.76 13.01
CA ILE A 7 6.75 22.93 11.81
C ILE A 7 8.18 22.41 11.65
N LYS A 8 8.34 21.08 11.65
CA LYS A 8 9.61 20.38 11.42
C LYS A 8 9.84 20.14 9.93
N ILE A 9 8.74 19.98 9.16
CA ILE A 9 8.77 19.66 7.74
C ILE A 9 8.68 20.93 6.89
N LYS A 10 9.61 21.10 5.94
CA LYS A 10 9.58 22.23 5.01
C LYS A 10 8.39 22.10 4.06
N THR A 11 7.50 23.09 4.06
CA THR A 11 6.34 23.17 3.15
C THR A 11 6.35 24.48 2.36
N ASN A 12 5.79 24.45 1.14
CA ASN A 12 5.61 25.63 0.30
C ASN A 12 4.15 26.14 0.33
N LEU A 13 3.40 25.82 1.40
CA LEU A 13 2.00 26.20 1.53
C LEU A 13 1.81 27.73 1.56
N PRO A 14 0.76 28.26 0.90
CA PRO A 14 0.32 29.65 1.07
C PRO A 14 -0.03 29.94 2.53
N ALA A 15 0.11 31.19 2.97
CA ALA A 15 -0.02 31.58 4.37
C ALA A 15 -1.34 31.14 5.06
N SER A 16 -2.45 31.15 4.32
CA SER A 16 -3.76 30.70 4.84
C SER A 16 -3.80 29.19 5.08
N MET A 17 -3.26 28.41 4.14
CA MET A 17 -3.17 26.95 4.25
C MET A 17 -2.15 26.54 5.31
N LEU A 18 -1.03 27.27 5.40
CA LEU A 18 -0.01 27.06 6.42
C LEU A 18 -0.57 27.23 7.83
N LYS A 19 -1.42 28.25 8.04
CA LYS A 19 -2.12 28.45 9.32
C LYS A 19 -3.04 27.28 9.64
N ASN A 20 -3.79 26.79 8.66
CA ASN A 20 -4.67 25.62 8.84
C ASN A 20 -3.85 24.36 9.18
N TYR A 21 -2.76 24.11 8.45
CA TYR A 21 -1.85 23.01 8.70
C TYR A 21 -1.28 23.04 10.13
N LYS A 22 -0.76 24.20 10.54
CA LYS A 22 -0.23 24.41 11.91
C LYS A 22 -1.24 24.13 13.01
N ASN A 23 -2.49 24.51 12.81
CA ASN A 23 -3.55 24.31 13.80
C ASN A 23 -3.91 22.84 14.02
N LYS A 24 -3.48 21.94 13.12
CA LYS A 24 -3.72 20.49 13.18
C LYS A 24 -2.52 19.69 13.68
N LEU A 25 -1.38 20.36 13.88
CA LEU A 25 -0.18 19.72 14.41
C LEU A 25 -0.39 19.32 15.87
N VAL A 26 -0.10 18.05 16.12
CA VAL A 26 -0.18 17.42 17.45
C VAL A 26 0.93 16.38 17.58
N THR A 27 1.19 15.92 18.81
CA THR A 27 2.05 14.77 19.03
C THR A 27 1.29 13.45 18.79
N ALA A 28 2.02 12.36 18.60
CA ALA A 28 1.41 11.03 18.48
C ALA A 28 0.63 10.66 19.77
N GLU A 29 1.16 11.02 20.94
CA GLU A 29 0.55 10.77 22.24
C GLU A 29 -0.77 11.54 22.41
N GLU A 30 -0.81 12.81 21.98
CA GLU A 30 -2.04 13.61 22.00
C GLU A 30 -3.14 12.99 21.14
N VAL A 31 -2.81 12.59 19.91
CA VAL A 31 -3.76 11.93 18.99
C VAL A 31 -4.30 10.63 19.57
N VAL A 32 -3.42 9.76 20.03
CA VAL A 32 -3.88 8.45 20.54
C VAL A 32 -4.64 8.57 21.87
N SER A 33 -4.53 9.70 22.59
CA SER A 33 -5.34 9.96 23.79
C SER A 33 -6.84 10.04 23.49
N LEU A 34 -7.22 10.33 22.25
CA LEU A 34 -8.62 10.40 21.78
C LEU A 34 -9.24 9.04 21.51
N VAL A 35 -8.42 7.99 21.41
CA VAL A 35 -8.85 6.62 21.09
C VAL A 35 -9.67 6.03 22.24
N LYS A 36 -10.76 5.35 21.88
CA LYS A 36 -11.66 4.67 22.81
C LYS A 36 -11.65 3.16 22.58
N SER A 37 -11.90 2.43 23.65
CA SER A 37 -12.17 0.97 23.55
C SER A 37 -13.29 0.70 22.55
N GLY A 38 -13.09 -0.30 21.70
CA GLY A 38 -14.05 -0.71 20.67
C GLY A 38 -13.98 0.09 19.36
N ASP A 39 -13.14 1.13 19.25
CA ASP A 39 -12.98 1.86 17.99
C ASP A 39 -12.42 0.96 16.87
N ASN A 40 -12.86 1.23 15.63
CA ASN A 40 -12.36 0.58 14.41
C ASN A 40 -11.36 1.52 13.71
N PHE A 41 -10.13 1.06 13.57
CA PHE A 41 -9.05 1.76 12.92
C PHE A 41 -8.76 1.16 11.54
N ALA A 42 -8.81 1.98 10.50
CA ALA A 42 -8.16 1.65 9.24
C ALA A 42 -6.72 2.18 9.29
N ILE A 43 -5.76 1.29 9.04
CA ILE A 43 -4.34 1.60 9.12
C ILE A 43 -3.74 1.51 7.73
N HIS A 44 -2.96 2.52 7.34
CA HIS A 44 -2.20 2.50 6.10
C HIS A 44 -1.31 1.26 6.07
N SER A 45 -1.38 0.52 4.97
CA SER A 45 -0.79 -0.82 4.84
C SER A 45 0.59 -0.79 4.16
N ASN A 46 1.10 -1.96 3.88
CA ASN A 46 2.32 -2.20 3.12
C ASN A 46 3.53 -1.45 3.69
N CYS A 47 4.31 -0.78 2.83
CA CYS A 47 5.45 0.02 3.22
C CYS A 47 5.06 1.40 3.80
N SER A 48 3.79 1.79 3.66
CA SER A 48 3.23 3.03 4.24
C SER A 48 2.73 2.86 5.68
N PHE A 49 3.05 1.75 6.35
CA PHE A 49 2.62 1.51 7.73
C PHE A 49 3.12 2.61 8.68
N PRO A 50 2.22 3.31 9.44
CA PRO A 50 2.55 4.49 10.24
C PRO A 50 3.10 4.11 11.62
N ARG A 51 4.38 3.72 11.69
CA ARG A 51 5.02 3.15 12.89
C ARG A 51 4.87 4.03 14.12
N THR A 52 5.18 5.32 14.01
CA THR A 52 5.13 6.26 15.14
C THR A 52 3.73 6.31 15.76
N LEU A 53 2.67 6.38 14.94
CA LEU A 53 1.28 6.37 15.44
C LEU A 53 0.89 5.03 16.07
N ILE A 54 1.36 3.92 15.50
CA ILE A 54 1.05 2.58 16.02
C ILE A 54 1.79 2.33 17.35
N ASP A 55 3.04 2.75 17.48
CA ASP A 55 3.80 2.60 18.72
C ASP A 55 3.14 3.42 19.85
N ALA A 56 2.71 4.65 19.56
CA ALA A 56 1.96 5.47 20.51
C ALA A 56 0.62 4.82 20.90
N LEU A 57 -0.13 4.26 19.92
CA LEU A 57 -1.40 3.55 20.18
C LEU A 57 -1.18 2.34 21.09
N VAL A 58 -0.18 1.52 20.81
CA VAL A 58 0.12 0.29 21.56
C VAL A 58 0.62 0.61 22.97
N SER A 59 1.28 1.76 23.20
CA SER A 59 1.71 2.19 24.53
C SER A 59 0.54 2.33 25.51
N ARG A 60 -0.68 2.58 25.01
CA ARG A 60 -1.91 2.72 25.81
C ARG A 60 -2.67 1.40 26.03
N LYS A 61 -2.05 0.26 25.79
CA LYS A 61 -2.73 -1.06 25.87
C LYS A 61 -3.48 -1.28 27.18
N GLU A 62 -2.96 -0.84 28.33
CA GLU A 62 -3.60 -1.06 29.63
C GLU A 62 -4.94 -0.31 29.79
N GLU A 63 -5.14 0.78 29.02
CA GLU A 63 -6.34 1.60 29.05
C GLU A 63 -7.39 1.16 28.01
N LEU A 64 -6.96 0.42 26.97
CA LEU A 64 -7.78 0.12 25.81
C LEU A 64 -8.19 -1.35 25.78
N ARG A 65 -9.42 -1.62 25.33
CA ARG A 65 -9.97 -2.98 25.12
C ARG A 65 -10.75 -3.04 23.81
N GLY A 66 -10.56 -4.13 23.08
CA GLY A 66 -11.36 -4.45 21.90
C GLY A 66 -11.22 -3.49 20.74
N VAL A 67 -10.14 -2.72 20.66
CA VAL A 67 -9.85 -1.86 19.51
C VAL A 67 -9.62 -2.74 18.28
N GLN A 68 -10.31 -2.46 17.17
CA GLN A 68 -10.20 -3.22 15.94
C GLN A 68 -9.19 -2.55 15.01
N LEU A 69 -8.17 -3.27 14.60
CA LEU A 69 -7.13 -2.79 13.69
C LEU A 69 -7.30 -3.45 12.33
N ILE A 70 -7.62 -2.65 11.32
CA ILE A 70 -8.03 -3.09 9.98
C ILE A 70 -6.98 -2.62 8.99
N HIS A 71 -6.32 -3.56 8.33
CA HIS A 71 -5.42 -3.28 7.22
C HIS A 71 -5.21 -4.51 6.34
N ALA A 72 -4.64 -4.29 5.16
CA ALA A 72 -4.16 -5.35 4.28
C ALA A 72 -2.75 -5.82 4.68
N LEU A 73 -1.96 -6.30 3.73
CA LEU A 73 -0.56 -6.67 3.96
C LEU A 73 0.20 -5.48 4.57
N SER A 74 1.01 -5.74 5.59
CA SER A 74 1.95 -4.74 6.14
C SER A 74 3.34 -5.33 6.27
N VAL A 75 4.34 -4.47 6.10
CA VAL A 75 5.77 -4.77 6.21
C VAL A 75 6.26 -4.31 7.59
N GLY A 76 7.23 -5.03 8.16
CA GLY A 76 7.80 -4.71 9.46
C GLY A 76 7.08 -5.39 10.64
N GLU A 77 7.43 -4.97 11.84
CA GLU A 77 6.85 -5.49 13.08
C GLU A 77 5.43 -4.99 13.29
N LEU A 78 4.56 -5.88 13.73
CA LEU A 78 3.17 -5.59 14.11
C LEU A 78 3.02 -5.78 15.63
N PRO A 79 3.31 -4.76 16.45
CA PRO A 79 3.44 -4.91 17.90
C PRO A 79 2.13 -5.35 18.57
N TYR A 80 0.97 -5.03 18.01
CA TYR A 80 -0.35 -5.45 18.48
C TYR A 80 -0.66 -6.94 18.21
N LEU A 81 0.19 -7.66 17.45
CA LEU A 81 0.07 -9.11 17.24
C LEU A 81 0.88 -9.94 18.23
N LYS A 82 1.64 -9.31 19.13
CA LYS A 82 2.41 -10.02 20.16
C LYS A 82 1.47 -10.76 21.12
N PRO A 83 1.94 -11.86 21.77
CA PRO A 83 1.15 -12.55 22.79
C PRO A 83 0.61 -11.62 23.88
N GLY A 84 -0.62 -11.82 24.31
CA GLY A 84 -1.29 -10.99 25.33
C GLY A 84 -1.92 -9.69 24.81
N MET A 85 -1.83 -9.40 23.49
CA MET A 85 -2.35 -8.13 22.95
C MET A 85 -3.81 -8.24 22.46
N ARG A 86 -4.33 -9.45 22.19
CA ARG A 86 -5.64 -9.63 21.53
C ARG A 86 -6.82 -8.99 22.28
N GLU A 87 -6.82 -8.98 23.61
CA GLU A 87 -7.90 -8.36 24.39
C GLU A 87 -7.92 -6.83 24.26
N HIS A 88 -6.76 -6.23 23.95
CA HIS A 88 -6.59 -4.80 23.76
C HIS A 88 -6.83 -4.42 22.30
N PHE A 89 -6.18 -5.15 21.37
CA PHE A 89 -6.17 -4.88 19.93
C PHE A 89 -6.49 -6.17 19.17
N ASN A 90 -7.57 -6.16 18.39
CA ASN A 90 -7.94 -7.27 17.53
C ASN A 90 -7.65 -6.88 16.07
N HIS A 91 -6.69 -7.55 15.45
CA HIS A 91 -6.39 -7.33 14.05
C HIS A 91 -7.34 -8.11 13.14
N ARG A 92 -7.99 -7.39 12.23
CA ARG A 92 -8.78 -7.95 11.13
C ARG A 92 -8.02 -7.77 9.83
N SER A 93 -7.43 -8.86 9.34
CA SER A 93 -6.62 -8.86 8.14
C SER A 93 -7.45 -9.16 6.91
N PHE A 94 -7.32 -8.34 5.89
CA PHE A 94 -7.89 -8.57 4.56
C PHE A 94 -6.88 -9.16 3.58
N PHE A 95 -5.58 -9.07 3.91
CA PHE A 95 -4.49 -9.71 3.19
C PHE A 95 -3.34 -9.99 4.18
N MET A 96 -3.00 -11.27 4.36
CA MET A 96 -2.09 -11.68 5.44
C MET A 96 -0.63 -11.70 5.00
N GLY A 97 0.21 -10.88 5.64
CA GLY A 97 1.67 -11.05 5.69
C GLY A 97 2.11 -12.17 6.63
N GLY A 98 3.41 -12.38 6.76
CA GLY A 98 3.98 -13.47 7.56
C GLY A 98 3.54 -13.45 9.03
N GLU A 99 3.64 -12.28 9.70
CA GLU A 99 3.26 -12.12 11.11
C GLU A 99 1.75 -12.28 11.32
N ALA A 100 0.93 -11.67 10.46
CA ALA A 100 -0.52 -11.79 10.54
C ALA A 100 -0.97 -13.25 10.33
N ARG A 101 -0.36 -13.98 9.37
CA ARG A 101 -0.66 -15.40 9.12
C ARG A 101 -0.38 -16.27 10.35
N LYS A 102 0.77 -16.04 11.01
CA LYS A 102 1.11 -16.73 12.26
C LYS A 102 0.09 -16.40 13.34
N ALA A 103 -0.24 -15.11 13.53
CA ALA A 103 -1.19 -14.70 14.56
C ALA A 103 -2.60 -15.26 14.33
N VAL A 104 -3.07 -15.33 13.08
CA VAL A 104 -4.37 -15.97 12.71
C VAL A 104 -4.31 -17.46 13.01
N GLY A 105 -3.24 -18.16 12.62
CA GLY A 105 -3.08 -19.60 12.93
C GLY A 105 -3.06 -19.91 14.43
N GLU A 106 -2.60 -18.98 15.25
CA GLU A 106 -2.60 -19.08 16.73
C GLU A 106 -3.88 -18.51 17.39
N GLY A 107 -4.86 -18.06 16.62
CA GLY A 107 -6.12 -17.47 17.13
C GLY A 107 -5.97 -16.07 17.73
N ARG A 108 -4.89 -15.34 17.43
CA ARG A 108 -4.61 -14.00 17.95
C ARG A 108 -5.03 -12.85 17.03
N ALA A 109 -5.45 -13.17 15.82
CA ALA A 109 -5.98 -12.23 14.84
C ALA A 109 -7.07 -12.91 14.01
N ASP A 110 -7.85 -12.13 13.28
CA ASP A 110 -8.91 -12.61 12.42
C ASP A 110 -8.55 -12.37 10.94
N PHE A 111 -8.92 -13.32 10.07
CA PHE A 111 -8.85 -13.15 8.63
C PHE A 111 -10.26 -13.01 8.05
N ILE A 112 -10.46 -12.02 7.20
CA ILE A 112 -11.74 -11.77 6.53
C ILE A 112 -11.54 -12.05 5.04
N PRO A 113 -12.04 -13.20 4.53
CA PRO A 113 -11.91 -13.56 3.12
C PRO A 113 -12.87 -12.72 2.27
N LEU A 114 -12.32 -11.93 1.36
CA LEU A 114 -13.05 -11.23 0.32
C LEU A 114 -12.11 -10.92 -0.85
N TYR A 115 -12.67 -10.58 -2.00
CA TYR A 115 -11.86 -9.96 -3.05
C TYR A 115 -11.46 -8.55 -2.63
N LEU A 116 -10.18 -8.20 -2.79
CA LEU A 116 -9.65 -6.95 -2.25
C LEU A 116 -10.38 -5.71 -2.81
N PHE A 117 -10.87 -5.77 -4.05
CA PHE A 117 -11.67 -4.71 -4.66
C PHE A 117 -13.06 -4.53 -4.04
N GLU A 118 -13.53 -5.50 -3.24
CA GLU A 118 -14.83 -5.42 -2.54
C GLU A 118 -14.72 -4.74 -1.17
N PHE A 119 -13.52 -4.58 -0.62
CA PHE A 119 -13.33 -3.88 0.66
C PHE A 119 -14.02 -2.50 0.70
N PRO A 120 -13.89 -1.66 -0.33
CA PRO A 120 -14.57 -0.37 -0.36
C PRO A 120 -16.09 -0.48 -0.26
N LEU A 121 -16.70 -1.55 -0.75
CA LEU A 121 -18.13 -1.77 -0.63
C LEU A 121 -18.55 -1.96 0.82
N LEU A 122 -17.77 -2.70 1.62
CA LEU A 122 -18.06 -2.88 3.06
C LEU A 122 -18.07 -1.55 3.81
N VAL A 123 -17.13 -0.67 3.47
CA VAL A 123 -17.01 0.65 4.11
C VAL A 123 -18.12 1.59 3.63
N LYS A 124 -18.33 1.71 2.32
CA LYS A 124 -19.34 2.60 1.72
C LYS A 124 -20.78 2.25 2.10
N THR A 125 -21.07 0.97 2.31
CA THR A 125 -22.40 0.52 2.76
C THR A 125 -22.59 0.61 4.28
N GLY A 126 -21.55 0.94 5.04
CA GLY A 126 -21.58 0.96 6.51
C GLY A 126 -21.54 -0.42 7.17
N ALA A 127 -21.36 -1.51 6.39
CA ALA A 127 -21.16 -2.85 6.95
C ALA A 127 -19.85 -2.95 7.76
N LEU A 128 -18.88 -2.12 7.41
CA LEU A 128 -17.65 -1.91 8.17
C LEU A 128 -17.50 -0.41 8.45
N LYS A 129 -17.85 0.00 9.67
CA LYS A 129 -17.63 1.38 10.11
C LYS A 129 -16.14 1.60 10.41
N ILE A 130 -15.60 2.74 9.99
CA ILE A 130 -14.26 3.21 10.33
C ILE A 130 -14.39 4.44 11.23
N ASN A 131 -13.91 4.35 12.47
CA ASN A 131 -13.89 5.49 13.39
C ASN A 131 -12.66 6.35 13.13
N VAL A 132 -11.49 5.74 12.93
CA VAL A 132 -10.24 6.47 12.73
C VAL A 132 -9.48 5.87 11.55
N ALA A 133 -8.98 6.72 10.64
CA ALA A 133 -8.00 6.35 9.64
C ALA A 133 -6.63 6.88 10.05
N LEU A 134 -5.64 5.98 10.17
CA LEU A 134 -4.24 6.33 10.40
C LEU A 134 -3.47 6.27 9.09
N LEU A 135 -3.05 7.41 8.60
CA LEU A 135 -2.38 7.58 7.31
C LEU A 135 -0.89 7.87 7.48
N HIS A 136 -0.09 7.49 6.49
CA HIS A 136 1.30 7.89 6.35
C HIS A 136 1.47 8.54 4.98
N LEU A 137 1.66 9.85 4.95
CA LEU A 137 1.54 10.68 3.77
C LEU A 137 2.83 11.42 3.45
N SER A 138 2.99 11.84 2.19
CA SER A 138 3.99 12.83 1.81
C SER A 138 3.66 14.20 2.39
N PRO A 139 4.63 15.14 2.47
CA PRO A 139 4.33 16.54 2.74
C PRO A 139 3.32 17.11 1.74
N PRO A 140 2.53 18.11 2.14
CA PRO A 140 1.63 18.80 1.21
C PRO A 140 2.42 19.60 0.16
N ASP A 141 1.92 19.60 -1.06
CA ASP A 141 2.38 20.51 -2.11
C ASP A 141 1.89 21.95 -1.88
N GLU A 142 2.23 22.85 -2.80
CA GLU A 142 1.81 24.27 -2.74
C GLU A 142 0.29 24.48 -2.82
N HIS A 143 -0.46 23.44 -3.25
CA HIS A 143 -1.91 23.44 -3.35
C HIS A 143 -2.56 22.73 -2.15
N GLY A 144 -1.78 22.24 -1.18
CA GLY A 144 -2.25 21.57 0.02
C GLY A 144 -2.54 20.07 -0.13
N PHE A 145 -2.10 19.42 -1.21
CA PHE A 145 -2.31 17.99 -1.43
C PHE A 145 -1.12 17.16 -0.96
N CYS A 146 -1.39 16.21 -0.06
CA CYS A 146 -0.48 15.14 0.34
C CYS A 146 -0.73 13.91 -0.53
N SER A 147 0.33 13.20 -0.93
CA SER A 147 0.20 11.89 -1.58
C SER A 147 0.08 10.78 -0.53
N TYR A 148 -0.71 9.75 -0.84
CA TYR A 148 -0.72 8.50 -0.08
C TYR A 148 0.58 7.70 -0.21
N GLY A 149 1.50 8.11 -1.06
CA GLY A 149 2.83 7.51 -1.18
C GLY A 149 2.81 6.11 -1.78
N THR A 150 3.43 5.15 -1.07
CA THR A 150 3.66 3.80 -1.62
C THR A 150 2.40 2.94 -1.73
N GLU A 151 1.26 3.37 -1.15
CA GLU A 151 -0.02 2.66 -1.23
C GLU A 151 -1.21 3.63 -1.27
N VAL A 152 -2.12 3.41 -2.21
CA VAL A 152 -3.47 4.00 -2.24
C VAL A 152 -4.52 2.95 -1.87
N GLY A 153 -4.34 1.76 -2.37
CA GLY A 153 -5.01 0.50 -2.04
C GLY A 153 -6.44 0.63 -1.51
N ILE A 154 -6.61 0.09 -0.32
CA ILE A 154 -7.88 0.15 0.42
C ILE A 154 -7.97 1.38 1.33
N ILE A 155 -6.82 2.01 1.65
CA ILE A 155 -6.76 3.04 2.69
C ILE A 155 -7.46 4.34 2.26
N LYS A 156 -7.42 4.69 0.98
CA LYS A 156 -8.07 5.91 0.50
C LYS A 156 -9.57 5.87 0.76
N THR A 157 -10.26 4.80 0.37
CA THR A 157 -11.70 4.67 0.62
C THR A 157 -12.01 4.59 2.11
N ALA A 158 -11.17 3.93 2.91
CA ALA A 158 -11.32 3.90 4.35
C ALA A 158 -11.23 5.31 4.96
N ALA A 159 -10.23 6.10 4.55
CA ALA A 159 -10.05 7.48 5.00
C ALA A 159 -11.20 8.40 4.59
N GLU A 160 -11.71 8.27 3.37
CA GLU A 160 -12.84 9.06 2.87
C GLU A 160 -14.13 8.85 3.65
N ASN A 161 -14.26 7.71 4.34
CA ASN A 161 -15.44 7.30 5.11
C ASN A 161 -15.17 7.20 6.63
N ALA A 162 -14.00 7.61 7.10
CA ALA A 162 -13.67 7.63 8.51
C ALA A 162 -14.31 8.83 9.24
N ASP A 163 -14.65 8.64 10.52
CA ASP A 163 -15.12 9.73 11.38
C ASP A 163 -13.97 10.74 11.67
N VAL A 164 -12.73 10.24 11.80
CA VAL A 164 -11.51 11.04 12.10
C VAL A 164 -10.37 10.57 11.22
N ILE A 165 -9.63 11.51 10.64
CA ILE A 165 -8.45 11.23 9.80
C ILE A 165 -7.20 11.81 10.46
N VAL A 166 -6.28 10.93 10.81
CA VAL A 166 -4.97 11.25 11.38
C VAL A 166 -3.88 10.97 10.36
N ALA A 167 -3.02 11.93 10.09
CA ALA A 167 -1.92 11.79 9.15
C ALA A 167 -0.56 11.90 9.86
N GLN A 168 0.25 10.85 9.73
CA GLN A 168 1.69 10.90 9.91
C GLN A 168 2.29 11.45 8.62
N VAL A 169 2.83 12.66 8.63
CA VAL A 169 3.43 13.31 7.45
C VAL A 169 4.94 13.16 7.49
N ASN A 170 5.51 12.62 6.40
CA ASN A 170 6.92 12.23 6.33
C ASN A 170 7.57 12.72 5.02
N PRO A 171 8.65 13.51 5.06
CA PRO A 171 9.34 14.00 3.86
C PRO A 171 9.98 12.88 3.02
N ASN A 172 10.21 11.70 3.61
CA ASN A 172 10.74 10.54 2.90
C ASN A 172 9.68 9.73 2.14
N MET A 173 8.38 10.03 2.32
CA MET A 173 7.30 9.39 1.59
C MET A 173 7.25 9.92 0.15
N PRO A 174 7.34 9.06 -0.90
CA PRO A 174 7.31 9.50 -2.28
C PRO A 174 5.96 10.14 -2.64
N ARG A 175 5.98 11.11 -3.54
CA ARG A 175 4.79 11.73 -4.10
C ARG A 175 4.36 10.99 -5.37
N VAL A 176 3.37 10.13 -5.28
CA VAL A 176 2.88 9.34 -6.40
C VAL A 176 1.64 9.99 -7.01
N LEU A 177 1.52 9.91 -8.34
CA LEU A 177 0.45 10.54 -9.11
C LEU A 177 -0.75 9.61 -9.33
N GLY A 178 -1.80 10.11 -9.96
CA GLY A 178 -3.05 9.40 -10.17
C GLY A 178 -4.13 9.81 -9.17
N ASP A 179 -5.00 8.88 -8.79
CA ASP A 179 -6.03 9.10 -7.75
C ASP A 179 -5.47 8.83 -6.35
N SER A 180 -4.35 9.48 -6.01
CA SER A 180 -3.47 9.17 -4.88
C SER A 180 -3.28 10.34 -3.91
N PHE A 181 -4.18 11.31 -3.89
CA PHE A 181 -4.03 12.51 -3.09
C PHE A 181 -5.16 12.74 -2.08
N ILE A 182 -4.80 13.37 -0.97
CA ILE A 182 -5.73 13.91 0.02
C ILE A 182 -5.33 15.37 0.34
N HIS A 183 -6.31 16.26 0.38
CA HIS A 183 -6.07 17.66 0.73
C HIS A 183 -6.01 17.85 2.24
N ILE A 184 -5.12 18.70 2.76
CA ILE A 184 -4.92 18.98 4.19
C ILE A 184 -6.20 19.42 4.92
N SER A 185 -7.20 19.97 4.20
CA SER A 185 -8.48 20.32 4.82
C SER A 185 -9.28 19.12 5.32
N ARG A 186 -9.03 17.93 4.75
CA ARG A 186 -9.69 16.68 5.14
C ARG A 186 -9.04 16.01 6.35
N LEU A 187 -7.80 16.36 6.68
CA LEU A 187 -7.10 15.84 7.85
C LEU A 187 -7.62 16.52 9.11
N ASP A 188 -7.84 15.76 10.17
CA ASP A 188 -8.22 16.29 11.47
C ASP A 188 -6.99 16.59 12.33
N TYR A 189 -6.02 15.66 12.31
CA TYR A 189 -4.77 15.77 13.06
C TYR A 189 -3.57 15.40 12.18
N ILE A 190 -2.44 16.07 12.44
CA ILE A 190 -1.19 15.88 11.71
C ILE A 190 -0.05 15.68 12.72
N VAL A 191 0.69 14.58 12.53
CA VAL A 191 1.92 14.28 13.27
C VAL A 191 3.08 14.31 12.27
N GLU A 192 4.00 15.24 12.44
CA GLU A 192 5.19 15.32 11.59
C GLU A 192 6.27 14.36 12.09
N VAL A 193 6.78 13.55 11.17
CA VAL A 193 7.89 12.64 11.41
C VAL A 193 8.94 12.77 10.30
N GLU A 194 10.17 12.36 10.62
CA GLU A 194 11.21 12.16 9.64
C GLU A 194 11.81 10.77 9.87
N GLU A 195 11.29 9.79 9.15
CA GLU A 195 11.69 8.39 9.28
C GLU A 195 11.82 7.71 7.92
N ASP A 196 12.63 6.68 7.84
CA ASP A 196 12.72 5.88 6.62
C ASP A 196 11.40 5.17 6.35
N VAL A 197 10.93 5.23 5.10
CA VAL A 197 9.80 4.42 4.62
C VAL A 197 10.22 2.95 4.65
N LEU A 198 9.33 2.08 5.11
CA LEU A 198 9.62 0.65 5.18
C LEU A 198 9.95 0.09 3.81
N GLU A 199 10.92 -0.82 3.77
CA GLU A 199 11.34 -1.50 2.56
C GLU A 199 11.05 -2.99 2.63
N LEU A 200 10.70 -3.59 1.48
CA LEU A 200 10.65 -5.03 1.30
C LEU A 200 11.70 -5.44 0.27
N PRO A 201 12.93 -5.77 0.70
CA PRO A 201 13.97 -6.24 -0.19
C PRO A 201 13.58 -7.54 -0.89
N GLN A 202 13.82 -7.60 -2.19
CA GLN A 202 13.55 -8.80 -2.97
C GLN A 202 14.64 -9.85 -2.79
N GLY A 203 14.27 -11.13 -2.90
CA GLY A 203 15.21 -12.24 -2.99
C GLY A 203 15.80 -12.76 -1.67
N ALA A 204 15.25 -12.38 -0.52
CA ALA A 204 15.81 -12.68 0.80
C ALA A 204 15.67 -14.14 1.31
N LYS A 205 15.08 -15.06 0.55
CA LYS A 205 15.12 -16.49 0.91
C LYS A 205 16.21 -17.18 0.12
N GLU A 206 17.14 -17.81 0.83
CA GLU A 206 18.09 -18.74 0.21
C GLU A 206 17.28 -19.84 -0.52
N LEU A 207 17.35 -19.80 -1.84
CA LEU A 207 16.74 -20.84 -2.67
C LEU A 207 17.69 -22.04 -2.71
N THR A 208 17.16 -23.24 -2.54
CA THR A 208 17.93 -24.42 -2.88
C THR A 208 18.25 -24.42 -4.38
N PRO A 209 19.34 -25.06 -4.82
CA PRO A 209 19.65 -25.15 -6.26
C PRO A 209 18.47 -25.66 -7.11
N ASP A 210 17.72 -26.66 -6.62
CA ASP A 210 16.56 -27.21 -7.30
C ASP A 210 15.41 -26.19 -7.41
N MET A 211 15.15 -25.41 -6.38
CA MET A 211 14.16 -24.35 -6.40
C MET A 211 14.57 -23.24 -7.38
N ALA A 212 15.85 -22.86 -7.39
CA ALA A 212 16.36 -21.86 -8.32
C ALA A 212 16.15 -22.30 -9.78
N MET A 213 16.52 -23.55 -10.12
CA MET A 213 16.28 -24.13 -11.45
C MET A 213 14.78 -24.21 -11.80
N ALA A 214 13.93 -24.55 -10.82
CA ALA A 214 12.48 -24.59 -11.05
C ALA A 214 11.93 -23.19 -11.38
N TYR A 215 12.30 -22.17 -10.60
CA TYR A 215 11.86 -20.79 -10.85
C TYR A 215 12.38 -20.24 -12.18
N GLU A 216 13.61 -20.59 -12.57
CA GLU A 216 14.16 -20.24 -13.87
C GLU A 216 13.32 -20.82 -15.00
N LYS A 217 13.03 -22.11 -14.98
CA LYS A 217 12.20 -22.79 -15.99
C LYS A 217 10.78 -22.21 -16.03
N ILE A 218 10.17 -21.95 -14.88
CA ILE A 218 8.86 -21.32 -14.80
C ILE A 218 8.91 -19.92 -15.45
N GLY A 219 9.93 -19.12 -15.12
CA GLY A 219 10.10 -17.78 -15.69
C GLY A 219 10.22 -17.79 -17.20
N MET A 220 11.04 -18.67 -17.75
CA MET A 220 11.22 -18.87 -19.21
C MET A 220 9.90 -19.30 -19.88
N ASN A 221 9.24 -20.33 -19.36
CA ASN A 221 7.99 -20.84 -19.93
C ASN A 221 6.88 -19.79 -19.95
N ILE A 222 6.78 -18.96 -18.90
CA ILE A 222 5.80 -17.87 -18.85
C ILE A 222 6.18 -16.78 -19.86
N ALA A 223 7.46 -16.40 -19.94
CA ALA A 223 7.93 -15.38 -20.88
C ALA A 223 7.63 -15.76 -22.33
N ASP A 224 7.71 -17.04 -22.68
CA ASP A 224 7.37 -17.55 -24.03
C ASP A 224 5.89 -17.35 -24.37
N LEU A 225 5.00 -17.33 -23.39
CA LEU A 225 3.56 -17.08 -23.58
C LEU A 225 3.21 -15.60 -23.72
N ILE A 226 4.13 -14.69 -23.35
CA ILE A 226 3.90 -13.24 -23.38
C ILE A 226 4.22 -12.70 -24.78
N GLU A 227 3.21 -12.12 -25.43
CA GLU A 227 3.37 -11.49 -26.73
C GLU A 227 3.81 -10.01 -26.61
N ASN A 228 4.40 -9.46 -27.66
CA ASN A 228 4.62 -8.02 -27.77
C ASN A 228 3.30 -7.25 -27.65
N GLY A 229 3.32 -6.14 -26.91
CA GLY A 229 2.14 -5.32 -26.64
C GLY A 229 1.18 -5.91 -25.59
N SER A 230 1.55 -6.99 -24.90
CA SER A 230 0.77 -7.52 -23.77
C SER A 230 0.73 -6.55 -22.60
N THR A 231 -0.41 -6.50 -21.90
CA THR A 231 -0.54 -5.82 -20.61
C THR A 231 -0.41 -6.84 -19.50
N LEU A 232 0.47 -6.60 -18.54
CA LEU A 232 0.79 -7.55 -17.47
C LEU A 232 0.12 -7.15 -16.15
N GLN A 233 -0.42 -8.13 -15.45
CA GLN A 233 -0.67 -8.11 -14.02
C GLN A 233 0.35 -9.03 -13.37
N LEU A 234 0.99 -8.55 -12.31
CA LEU A 234 2.05 -9.24 -11.59
C LEU A 234 1.61 -9.53 -10.17
N GLY A 235 1.88 -10.74 -9.68
CA GLY A 235 1.87 -11.03 -8.26
C GLY A 235 3.13 -10.52 -7.57
N ILE A 236 3.25 -10.80 -6.29
CA ILE A 236 4.47 -10.56 -5.50
C ILE A 236 5.21 -11.87 -5.26
N GLY A 237 6.54 -11.82 -5.22
CA GLY A 237 7.39 -12.95 -4.86
C GLY A 237 8.30 -13.45 -5.97
N ALA A 238 8.98 -14.56 -5.68
CA ALA A 238 10.07 -15.05 -6.51
C ALA A 238 9.67 -15.43 -7.95
N ILE A 239 8.45 -15.93 -8.18
CA ILE A 239 8.01 -16.35 -9.52
C ILE A 239 7.79 -15.12 -10.42
N PRO A 240 6.97 -14.12 -10.08
CA PRO A 240 6.81 -12.91 -10.89
C PRO A 240 8.15 -12.21 -11.16
N ASP A 241 8.99 -12.07 -10.13
CA ASP A 241 10.30 -11.42 -10.28
C ASP A 241 11.23 -12.20 -11.23
N ASN A 242 11.16 -13.53 -11.26
CA ASN A 242 11.92 -14.32 -12.23
C ASN A 242 11.40 -14.13 -13.66
N VAL A 243 10.08 -14.06 -13.86
CA VAL A 243 9.51 -13.81 -15.21
C VAL A 243 10.07 -12.53 -15.81
N LEU A 244 10.15 -11.45 -15.03
CA LEU A 244 10.65 -10.15 -15.52
C LEU A 244 12.04 -10.24 -16.14
N ARG A 245 12.91 -11.15 -15.65
CA ARG A 245 14.28 -11.34 -16.16
C ARG A 245 14.30 -11.88 -17.60
N TYR A 246 13.26 -12.58 -18.03
CA TYR A 246 13.16 -13.21 -19.36
C TYR A 246 12.34 -12.41 -20.36
N LEU A 247 11.92 -11.17 -20.01
CA LEU A 247 11.14 -10.31 -20.91
C LEU A 247 12.01 -9.38 -21.78
N GLY A 248 13.32 -9.55 -21.75
CA GLY A 248 14.27 -8.66 -22.40
C GLY A 248 14.17 -8.54 -23.94
N ASP A 249 13.56 -9.51 -24.61
CA ASP A 249 13.30 -9.55 -26.06
C ASP A 249 11.91 -8.99 -26.43
N LYS A 250 11.04 -8.72 -25.45
CA LYS A 250 9.68 -8.23 -25.68
C LYS A 250 9.68 -6.73 -25.98
N ARG A 251 8.57 -6.24 -26.54
CA ARG A 251 8.38 -4.83 -26.92
C ARG A 251 6.98 -4.35 -26.56
N ASP A 252 6.90 -3.07 -26.21
CA ASP A 252 5.63 -2.36 -25.96
C ASP A 252 4.75 -3.03 -24.89
N LEU A 253 5.35 -3.65 -23.88
CA LEU A 253 4.60 -4.19 -22.75
C LEU A 253 3.93 -3.06 -21.96
N GLY A 254 2.80 -3.35 -21.33
CA GLY A 254 2.10 -2.48 -20.41
C GLY A 254 1.93 -3.11 -19.04
N LEU A 255 1.65 -2.27 -18.02
CA LEU A 255 1.29 -2.72 -16.70
C LEU A 255 -0.07 -2.17 -16.28
N HIS A 256 -0.92 -3.09 -15.81
CA HIS A 256 -2.12 -2.83 -15.02
C HIS A 256 -2.17 -3.92 -13.95
N THR A 257 -1.76 -3.59 -12.74
CA THR A 257 -1.44 -4.58 -11.71
C THR A 257 -1.78 -4.05 -10.33
N GLU A 258 -2.16 -4.93 -9.41
CA GLU A 258 -2.34 -4.56 -8.01
C GLU A 258 -1.08 -3.92 -7.44
N THR A 259 0.06 -4.55 -7.70
CA THR A 259 1.37 -4.14 -7.19
C THR A 259 2.48 -4.42 -8.20
N PHE A 260 3.59 -3.74 -8.05
CA PHE A 260 4.84 -4.06 -8.71
C PHE A 260 6.05 -3.80 -7.81
N SER A 261 7.21 -4.28 -8.22
CA SER A 261 8.45 -4.28 -7.46
C SER A 261 9.61 -3.67 -8.24
N ASP A 262 10.79 -3.59 -7.64
CA ASP A 262 12.02 -3.03 -8.24
C ASP A 262 12.35 -3.62 -9.63
N GLY A 263 11.96 -4.87 -9.89
CA GLY A 263 12.24 -5.56 -11.16
C GLY A 263 11.66 -4.89 -12.41
N ILE A 264 10.65 -4.04 -12.25
CA ILE A 264 10.04 -3.30 -13.37
C ILE A 264 10.93 -2.16 -13.86
N ILE A 265 11.77 -1.60 -13.01
CA ILE A 265 12.58 -0.41 -13.34
C ILE A 265 13.45 -0.67 -14.56
N ASP A 266 14.19 -1.80 -14.59
CA ASP A 266 15.04 -2.17 -15.73
C ASP A 266 14.26 -2.27 -17.06
N LEU A 267 13.07 -2.86 -17.02
CA LEU A 267 12.23 -3.02 -18.21
C LEU A 267 11.70 -1.67 -18.73
N VAL A 268 11.42 -0.73 -17.85
CA VAL A 268 11.02 0.63 -18.24
C VAL A 268 12.23 1.41 -18.82
N GLU A 269 13.37 1.38 -18.14
CA GLU A 269 14.59 2.08 -18.57
C GLU A 269 15.10 1.58 -19.93
N ARG A 270 14.92 0.29 -20.22
CA ARG A 270 15.26 -0.34 -21.51
C ARG A 270 14.18 -0.16 -22.58
N GLY A 271 13.06 0.51 -22.29
CA GLY A 271 11.96 0.75 -23.22
C GLY A 271 11.17 -0.51 -23.62
N ILE A 272 11.23 -1.56 -22.81
CA ILE A 272 10.45 -2.80 -22.99
C ILE A 272 9.02 -2.57 -22.51
N VAL A 273 8.85 -1.89 -21.36
CA VAL A 273 7.57 -1.44 -20.81
C VAL A 273 7.33 0.01 -21.22
N THR A 274 6.51 0.23 -22.23
CA THR A 274 6.14 1.55 -22.76
C THR A 274 4.70 1.95 -22.41
N ASN A 275 3.86 0.98 -22.08
CA ASN A 275 2.42 1.13 -21.88
C ASN A 275 1.64 1.63 -23.11
N ALA A 276 2.27 1.73 -24.28
CA ALA A 276 1.69 2.35 -25.47
C ALA A 276 0.57 1.54 -26.13
N LYS A 277 0.38 0.27 -25.77
CA LYS A 277 -0.56 -0.66 -26.41
C LYS A 277 -1.67 -1.16 -25.48
N LYS A 278 -1.82 -0.60 -24.30
CA LYS A 278 -2.74 -1.12 -23.26
C LYS A 278 -4.22 -1.10 -23.67
N GLY A 279 -4.70 0.00 -24.23
CA GLY A 279 -6.11 0.19 -24.57
C GLY A 279 -6.88 1.09 -23.60
N ILE A 280 -6.45 1.18 -22.34
CA ILE A 280 -6.82 2.21 -21.35
C ILE A 280 -5.55 2.71 -20.66
N HIS A 281 -5.52 3.97 -20.29
CA HIS A 281 -4.35 4.62 -19.69
C HIS A 281 -3.06 4.37 -20.50
N ASP A 282 -3.14 4.57 -21.81
CA ASP A 282 -1.99 4.40 -22.70
C ASP A 282 -0.83 5.30 -22.25
N GLY A 283 0.37 4.74 -22.21
CA GLY A 283 1.57 5.42 -21.70
C GLY A 283 1.70 5.44 -20.18
N LYS A 284 0.78 4.80 -19.42
CA LYS A 284 0.78 4.80 -17.96
C LYS A 284 0.85 3.40 -17.36
N ILE A 285 1.67 3.24 -16.34
CA ILE A 285 1.61 2.12 -15.40
C ILE A 285 0.48 2.42 -14.41
N ILE A 286 -0.45 1.48 -14.25
CA ILE A 286 -1.54 1.57 -13.29
C ILE A 286 -1.32 0.54 -12.19
N ALA A 287 -1.30 1.02 -10.93
CA ALA A 287 -1.16 0.16 -9.76
C ALA A 287 -1.95 0.68 -8.55
N GLY A 288 -2.10 -0.14 -7.53
CA GLY A 288 -2.68 0.25 -6.23
C GLY A 288 -1.61 0.58 -5.20
N PHE A 289 -0.48 -0.11 -5.26
CA PHE A 289 0.64 0.07 -4.35
C PHE A 289 1.93 -0.52 -4.92
N VAL A 290 3.04 -0.31 -4.21
CA VAL A 290 4.34 -0.95 -4.50
C VAL A 290 4.94 -1.60 -3.26
N LEU A 291 5.73 -2.64 -3.50
CA LEU A 291 6.56 -3.30 -2.50
C LEU A 291 7.98 -3.41 -3.04
N GLY A 292 8.92 -2.75 -2.39
CA GLY A 292 10.31 -2.75 -2.86
C GLY A 292 11.23 -1.93 -1.96
N THR A 293 12.26 -1.36 -2.58
CA THR A 293 13.32 -0.64 -1.90
C THR A 293 13.24 0.87 -2.18
N LYS A 294 14.12 1.63 -1.55
CA LYS A 294 14.29 3.07 -1.81
C LYS A 294 14.54 3.37 -3.29
N LYS A 295 15.15 2.43 -4.05
CA LYS A 295 15.31 2.57 -5.50
C LYS A 295 13.95 2.71 -6.20
N LEU A 296 12.99 1.85 -5.82
CA LEU A 296 11.62 1.90 -6.34
C LEU A 296 10.91 3.18 -5.91
N TYR A 297 11.08 3.64 -4.66
CA TYR A 297 10.46 4.86 -4.17
C TYR A 297 10.96 6.10 -4.91
N ASN A 298 12.25 6.17 -5.20
CA ASN A 298 12.81 7.23 -6.05
C ASN A 298 12.29 7.17 -7.49
N PHE A 299 12.04 5.96 -8.01
CA PHE A 299 11.52 5.77 -9.37
C PHE A 299 10.06 6.23 -9.52
N ILE A 300 9.22 6.01 -8.49
CA ILE A 300 7.81 6.38 -8.52
C ILE A 300 7.56 7.85 -8.12
N ASP A 301 8.53 8.50 -7.45
CA ASP A 301 8.36 9.87 -6.96
C ASP A 301 8.18 10.86 -8.10
N ASN A 302 7.04 11.56 -8.10
CA ASN A 302 6.68 12.53 -9.15
C ASN A 302 6.83 12.00 -10.59
N ASN A 303 6.72 10.69 -10.81
CA ASN A 303 6.87 10.09 -12.12
C ASN A 303 5.54 10.10 -12.90
N PRO A 304 5.39 10.91 -13.97
CA PRO A 304 4.14 11.01 -14.71
C PRO A 304 3.79 9.76 -15.53
N MET A 305 4.70 8.79 -15.66
CA MET A 305 4.39 7.50 -16.27
C MET A 305 3.57 6.59 -15.34
N ILE A 306 3.50 6.90 -14.03
CA ILE A 306 2.91 6.03 -13.01
C ILE A 306 1.69 6.71 -12.39
N GLU A 307 0.59 5.99 -12.32
CA GLU A 307 -0.62 6.43 -11.63
C GLU A 307 -1.09 5.35 -10.65
N PHE A 308 -1.26 5.75 -9.39
CA PHE A 308 -1.88 4.88 -8.40
C PHE A 308 -3.36 5.18 -8.28
N HIS A 309 -4.13 4.10 -8.13
CA HIS A 309 -5.58 4.16 -7.97
C HIS A 309 -6.03 3.22 -6.85
N PRO A 310 -7.22 3.47 -6.24
CA PRO A 310 -7.80 2.55 -5.26
C PRO A 310 -8.03 1.15 -5.84
N GLN A 311 -8.03 0.14 -4.95
CA GLN A 311 -8.17 -1.26 -5.37
C GLN A 311 -9.51 -1.58 -6.04
N GLU A 312 -10.57 -0.87 -5.71
CA GLU A 312 -11.87 -0.97 -6.39
C GLU A 312 -11.82 -0.59 -7.88
N TYR A 313 -10.77 0.12 -8.30
CA TYR A 313 -10.51 0.43 -9.70
C TYR A 313 -9.49 -0.52 -10.31
N VAL A 314 -8.36 -0.71 -9.64
CA VAL A 314 -7.23 -1.48 -10.19
C VAL A 314 -7.60 -2.96 -10.35
N ASN A 315 -8.32 -3.52 -9.38
CA ASN A 315 -8.67 -4.94 -9.34
C ASN A 315 -10.09 -5.23 -9.86
N ASP A 316 -10.81 -4.22 -10.37
CA ASP A 316 -12.11 -4.43 -11.00
C ASP A 316 -11.97 -5.24 -12.29
N PRO A 317 -12.59 -6.45 -12.39
CA PRO A 317 -12.52 -7.27 -13.58
C PRO A 317 -12.99 -6.56 -14.86
N PHE A 318 -13.98 -5.66 -14.76
CA PHE A 318 -14.49 -4.89 -15.90
C PHE A 318 -13.51 -3.80 -16.36
N VAL A 319 -12.70 -3.26 -15.45
CA VAL A 319 -11.61 -2.33 -15.79
C VAL A 319 -10.44 -3.11 -16.38
N ILE A 320 -10.04 -4.21 -15.75
CA ILE A 320 -8.95 -5.08 -16.22
C ILE A 320 -9.22 -5.56 -17.64
N ALA A 321 -10.44 -6.01 -17.95
CA ALA A 321 -10.84 -6.53 -19.25
C ALA A 321 -10.75 -5.51 -20.42
N LYS A 322 -10.63 -4.20 -20.12
CA LYS A 322 -10.42 -3.17 -21.14
C LYS A 322 -8.99 -3.11 -21.65
N ASN A 323 -8.04 -3.72 -20.95
CA ASN A 323 -6.66 -3.79 -21.39
C ASN A 323 -6.50 -4.84 -22.50
N LYS A 324 -5.70 -4.52 -23.51
CA LYS A 324 -5.41 -5.43 -24.60
C LYS A 324 -4.40 -6.49 -24.19
N LYS A 325 -4.59 -7.73 -24.67
CA LYS A 325 -3.68 -8.87 -24.44
C LYS A 325 -3.30 -8.98 -22.94
N MET A 326 -4.30 -8.93 -22.07
CA MET A 326 -4.08 -9.00 -20.62
C MET A 326 -3.53 -10.37 -20.24
N VAL A 327 -2.41 -10.39 -19.53
CA VAL A 327 -1.75 -11.58 -18.98
C VAL A 327 -1.57 -11.43 -17.48
N ALA A 328 -2.22 -12.31 -16.71
CA ALA A 328 -2.11 -12.34 -15.26
C ALA A 328 -1.11 -13.42 -14.82
N ILE A 329 -0.11 -13.03 -14.01
CA ILE A 329 0.98 -13.88 -13.55
C ILE A 329 0.93 -13.99 -12.04
N ASN A 330 0.46 -15.14 -11.56
CA ASN A 330 0.27 -15.42 -10.14
C ASN A 330 0.78 -16.83 -9.79
N SER A 331 0.93 -17.09 -8.49
CA SER A 331 1.34 -18.40 -7.97
C SER A 331 0.12 -19.19 -7.49
N ALA A 332 0.16 -20.51 -7.63
CA ALA A 332 -0.80 -21.44 -7.05
C ALA A 332 -0.10 -22.40 -6.09
N LEU A 333 -0.79 -22.81 -5.03
CA LEU A 333 -0.34 -23.89 -4.14
C LEU A 333 -0.63 -25.27 -4.76
N GLU A 334 -1.82 -25.41 -5.34
CA GLU A 334 -2.31 -26.63 -5.96
C GLU A 334 -3.07 -26.30 -7.24
N VAL A 335 -3.04 -27.18 -8.20
CA VAL A 335 -3.82 -27.11 -9.44
C VAL A 335 -4.47 -28.47 -9.67
N ASP A 336 -5.78 -28.49 -9.87
CA ASP A 336 -6.51 -29.71 -10.22
C ASP A 336 -6.65 -29.89 -11.75
N LEU A 337 -7.33 -30.97 -12.17
CA LEU A 337 -7.51 -31.27 -13.59
C LEU A 337 -8.44 -30.28 -14.32
N THR A 338 -9.11 -29.42 -13.61
CA THR A 338 -9.99 -28.37 -14.18
C THR A 338 -9.25 -27.04 -14.36
N GLY A 339 -8.05 -26.91 -13.82
CA GLY A 339 -7.22 -25.70 -13.87
C GLY A 339 -7.56 -24.67 -12.83
#